data_a21b1a29a678630b1fa6cd87db61bf01
#
_entry.id   a21b1a29a678630b1fa6cd87db61bf01
#
_cell.length_a   1.000
_cell.length_b   1.000
_cell.length_c   1.000
_cell.angle_alpha   90.00
_cell.angle_beta   90.00
_cell.angle_gamma   90.00
#
_symmetry.space_group_name_H-M   'P 1'
#
loop_
_entity.id
_entity.type
_entity.pdbx_description
1 polymer ?
#
loop_
_entity_poly.entity_id
_entity_poly.type
_entity_poly.pdbx_seq_one_letter_code
_entity_poly.pdbx_strand_id
1 'polypeptide(L)'
;LKGITIKNIVYGNYEARNLANNEAPIISLLPLASLQDWTFAAANYLQNGRATQLEELVNEELEQILRDKEAINQDARTLNKYIKTLSNFTKDLLNCRGKAIRSGKAINTISTEAKRIEKVIIPAMAPILEKINHSLEIFLPYEHVFNGFYAAQWCFNNQLYQQAITTLQENIVTYICLQKKLDISNIAQREVVNKAFNIYLNNTQEEQWKLSGKNEEQRLSEKQTIKELLDYSVLKELSSTFLVTTNTRNDYNHAGENPNPTKAQKLINQIDERLKKVFEYFNLPQVPSETLHSHPHPQSTLFINLSNHPSSTWQPAQL
;
A
#
# COMPACT_ATOMS: atom_id res chain seq x y z
N LEU A 1 -6.48 -22.45 -18.25
CA LEU A 1 -5.80 -23.72 -18.62
C LEU A 1 -5.53 -24.59 -17.39
N LYS A 2 -6.59 -24.82 -16.57
CA LYS A 2 -6.46 -25.69 -15.39
C LYS A 2 -6.10 -27.12 -15.85
N GLY A 3 -5.00 -27.66 -15.34
CA GLY A 3 -4.58 -29.02 -15.56
C GLY A 3 -3.49 -29.23 -16.65
N ILE A 4 -3.01 -28.18 -17.29
CA ILE A 4 -1.88 -28.26 -18.24
C ILE A 4 -0.63 -27.69 -17.56
N THR A 5 0.40 -28.54 -17.44
CA THR A 5 1.73 -28.12 -16.96
C THR A 5 2.69 -28.05 -18.13
N ILE A 6 3.19 -26.87 -18.44
CA ILE A 6 4.23 -26.68 -19.45
C ILE A 6 5.55 -27.09 -18.83
N LYS A 7 6.16 -28.17 -19.34
CA LYS A 7 7.42 -28.70 -18.81
C LYS A 7 8.64 -27.98 -19.34
N ASN A 8 8.57 -27.48 -20.56
CA ASN A 8 9.63 -26.69 -21.17
C ASN A 8 9.10 -25.83 -22.32
N ILE A 9 9.78 -24.73 -22.57
CA ILE A 9 9.61 -23.88 -23.75
C ILE A 9 11.02 -23.71 -24.31
N VAL A 10 11.26 -24.16 -25.55
CA VAL A 10 12.59 -24.13 -26.12
C VAL A 10 12.58 -23.37 -27.44
N TYR A 11 13.72 -22.74 -27.72
CA TYR A 11 14.00 -22.01 -28.94
C TYR A 11 15.33 -22.48 -29.51
N GLY A 12 15.32 -22.86 -30.80
CA GLY A 12 16.55 -23.15 -31.55
C GLY A 12 17.20 -21.83 -31.98
N ASN A 13 18.29 -21.44 -31.35
CA ASN A 13 19.00 -20.20 -31.68
C ASN A 13 19.87 -20.37 -32.92
N TYR A 14 19.23 -20.26 -34.09
CA TYR A 14 19.89 -20.41 -35.36
C TYR A 14 20.97 -19.36 -35.62
N GLU A 15 20.84 -18.17 -35.08
CA GLU A 15 21.85 -17.10 -35.25
C GLU A 15 23.15 -17.43 -34.51
N ALA A 16 23.07 -18.18 -33.42
CA ALA A 16 24.24 -18.67 -32.68
C ALA A 16 24.74 -20.04 -33.17
N ARG A 17 24.34 -20.48 -34.36
CA ARG A 17 24.76 -21.80 -34.87
C ARG A 17 26.27 -21.86 -35.12
N ASN A 18 26.82 -23.02 -34.82
CA ASN A 18 28.20 -23.36 -35.22
C ASN A 18 28.20 -23.75 -36.70
N LEU A 19 28.79 -22.91 -37.55
CA LEU A 19 28.84 -23.14 -39.00
C LEU A 19 29.67 -24.35 -39.40
N ALA A 20 30.65 -24.76 -38.56
CA ALA A 20 31.50 -25.91 -38.85
C ALA A 20 30.73 -27.26 -38.68
N ASN A 21 29.82 -27.31 -37.71
CA ASN A 21 29.05 -28.51 -37.37
C ASN A 21 27.61 -28.44 -37.87
N ASN A 22 27.17 -27.27 -38.32
CA ASN A 22 25.77 -26.97 -38.69
C ASN A 22 24.78 -27.25 -37.52
N GLU A 23 25.22 -26.97 -36.30
CA GLU A 23 24.45 -27.19 -35.05
C GLU A 23 24.01 -25.82 -34.51
N ALA A 24 22.74 -25.70 -34.11
CA ALA A 24 22.21 -24.55 -33.41
C ALA A 24 21.89 -24.91 -31.95
N PRO A 25 22.27 -24.10 -30.94
CA PRO A 25 21.97 -24.37 -29.58
C PRO A 25 20.47 -24.25 -29.33
N ILE A 26 19.94 -25.18 -28.53
CA ILE A 26 18.56 -25.10 -28.01
C ILE A 26 18.60 -24.38 -26.68
N ILE A 27 17.86 -23.27 -26.60
CA ILE A 27 17.79 -22.42 -25.42
C ILE A 27 16.44 -22.64 -24.75
N SER A 28 16.42 -22.85 -23.44
CA SER A 28 15.18 -22.84 -22.66
C SER A 28 14.69 -21.41 -22.44
N LEU A 29 13.42 -21.17 -22.72
CA LEU A 29 12.74 -19.90 -22.47
C LEU A 29 11.96 -19.88 -21.13
N LEU A 30 11.98 -20.96 -20.35
CA LEU A 30 11.33 -21.00 -19.04
C LEU A 30 11.78 -19.87 -18.10
N PRO A 31 13.07 -19.48 -18.05
CA PRO A 31 13.50 -18.35 -17.23
C PRO A 31 12.82 -17.01 -17.60
N LEU A 32 12.46 -16.83 -18.89
CA LEU A 32 11.71 -15.65 -19.33
C LEU A 32 10.26 -15.66 -18.86
N ALA A 33 9.61 -16.83 -18.84
CA ALA A 33 8.26 -16.99 -18.28
C ALA A 33 8.26 -16.65 -16.79
N SER A 34 9.21 -17.20 -16.01
CA SER A 34 9.37 -16.86 -14.60
C SER A 34 9.60 -15.34 -14.39
N LEU A 35 10.47 -14.73 -15.18
CA LEU A 35 10.71 -13.28 -15.10
C LEU A 35 9.43 -12.47 -15.37
N GLN A 36 8.57 -12.93 -16.28
CA GLN A 36 7.29 -12.30 -16.54
C GLN A 36 6.36 -12.34 -15.30
N ASP A 37 6.26 -13.48 -14.64
CA ASP A 37 5.46 -13.62 -13.41
C ASP A 37 5.95 -12.69 -12.30
N TRP A 38 7.26 -12.60 -12.10
CA TRP A 38 7.88 -11.65 -11.17
C TRP A 38 7.60 -10.18 -11.54
N THR A 39 7.63 -9.86 -12.82
CA THR A 39 7.33 -8.51 -13.31
C THR A 39 5.88 -8.14 -13.03
N PHE A 40 4.94 -9.04 -13.27
CA PHE A 40 3.53 -8.80 -12.97
C PHE A 40 3.26 -8.68 -11.46
N ALA A 41 3.88 -9.54 -10.65
CA ALA A 41 3.73 -9.47 -9.19
C ALA A 41 4.29 -8.16 -8.63
N ALA A 42 5.46 -7.72 -9.14
CA ALA A 42 6.06 -6.44 -8.76
C ALA A 42 5.19 -5.25 -9.19
N ALA A 43 4.69 -5.26 -10.43
CA ALA A 43 3.81 -4.21 -10.94
C ALA A 43 2.51 -4.13 -10.13
N ASN A 44 1.91 -5.27 -9.79
CA ASN A 44 0.70 -5.31 -8.96
C ASN A 44 0.93 -4.75 -7.56
N TYR A 45 2.09 -5.04 -6.95
CA TYR A 45 2.45 -4.42 -5.68
C TYR A 45 2.64 -2.90 -5.81
N LEU A 46 3.45 -2.45 -6.76
CA LEU A 46 3.82 -1.04 -6.90
C LEU A 46 2.67 -0.15 -7.36
N GLN A 47 1.72 -0.69 -8.13
CA GLN A 47 0.57 0.06 -8.66
C GLN A 47 -0.68 -0.03 -7.78
N ASN A 48 -0.88 -1.18 -7.13
CA ASN A 48 -2.12 -1.49 -6.42
C ASN A 48 -1.90 -1.87 -4.94
N GLY A 49 -0.67 -1.85 -4.45
CA GLY A 49 -0.33 -2.17 -3.07
C GLY A 49 -0.57 -3.64 -2.68
N ARG A 50 -0.64 -4.58 -3.64
CA ARG A 50 -0.97 -5.99 -3.37
C ARG A 50 0.26 -6.87 -3.42
N ALA A 51 0.67 -7.39 -2.27
CA ALA A 51 1.85 -8.26 -2.14
C ALA A 51 1.54 -9.77 -2.24
N THR A 52 0.28 -10.18 -2.46
CA THR A 52 -0.12 -11.60 -2.44
C THR A 52 0.61 -12.43 -3.50
N GLN A 53 0.71 -11.94 -4.74
CA GLN A 53 1.43 -12.65 -5.79
C GLN A 53 2.94 -12.74 -5.52
N LEU A 54 3.53 -11.71 -4.94
CA LEU A 54 4.94 -11.78 -4.50
C LEU A 54 5.13 -12.85 -3.42
N GLU A 55 4.19 -12.95 -2.47
CA GLU A 55 4.21 -13.99 -1.43
C GLU A 55 4.11 -15.39 -2.04
N GLU A 56 3.22 -15.59 -3.02
CA GLU A 56 3.03 -16.87 -3.72
C GLU A 56 4.31 -17.29 -4.44
N LEU A 57 4.90 -16.42 -5.26
CA LEU A 57 6.13 -16.72 -6.01
C LEU A 57 7.32 -16.99 -5.07
N VAL A 58 7.48 -16.21 -4.00
CA VAL A 58 8.54 -16.47 -3.01
C VAL A 58 8.33 -17.81 -2.33
N ASN A 59 7.09 -18.16 -1.96
CA ASN A 59 6.80 -19.44 -1.33
C ASN A 59 7.11 -20.62 -2.27
N GLU A 60 6.76 -20.53 -3.56
CA GLU A 60 7.05 -21.57 -4.55
C GLU A 60 8.56 -21.78 -4.71
N GLU A 61 9.33 -20.71 -4.89
CA GLU A 61 10.79 -20.77 -5.04
C GLU A 61 11.50 -21.30 -3.78
N LEU A 62 11.00 -20.93 -2.60
CA LEU A 62 11.62 -21.31 -1.33
C LEU A 62 11.12 -22.67 -0.79
N GLU A 63 10.06 -23.25 -1.36
CA GLU A 63 9.42 -24.45 -0.80
C GLU A 63 10.40 -25.58 -0.59
N GLN A 64 11.22 -25.92 -1.57
CA GLN A 64 12.20 -27.01 -1.48
C GLN A 64 13.31 -26.68 -0.47
N ILE A 65 13.81 -25.45 -0.48
CA ILE A 65 14.87 -24.98 0.42
C ILE A 65 14.41 -25.01 1.88
N LEU A 66 13.16 -24.60 2.14
CA LEU A 66 12.60 -24.55 3.49
C LEU A 66 12.16 -25.91 4.03
N ARG A 67 11.92 -26.89 3.16
CA ARG A 67 11.61 -28.29 3.57
C ARG A 67 12.84 -29.06 4.07
N ASP A 68 14.02 -28.69 3.64
CA ASP A 68 15.25 -29.28 4.12
C ASP A 68 15.49 -28.89 5.59
N LYS A 69 15.37 -29.88 6.49
CA LYS A 69 15.57 -29.69 7.92
C LYS A 69 17.04 -29.83 8.34
N GLU A 70 17.85 -30.44 7.50
CA GLU A 70 19.28 -30.70 7.78
C GLU A 70 20.13 -29.48 7.38
N ALA A 71 19.77 -28.79 6.29
CA ALA A 71 20.43 -27.59 5.83
C ALA A 71 19.57 -26.35 6.12
N ILE A 72 19.78 -25.72 7.29
CA ILE A 72 19.09 -24.50 7.65
C ILE A 72 19.60 -23.34 6.78
N ASN A 73 18.81 -22.92 5.79
CA ASN A 73 19.10 -21.73 5.01
C ASN A 73 18.49 -20.49 5.69
N GLN A 74 19.35 -19.68 6.33
CA GLN A 74 18.92 -18.51 7.08
C GLN A 74 18.39 -17.40 6.15
N ASP A 75 18.98 -17.21 4.96
CA ASP A 75 18.53 -16.21 3.99
C ASP A 75 17.13 -16.53 3.47
N ALA A 76 16.85 -17.84 3.20
CA ALA A 76 15.51 -18.29 2.80
C ALA A 76 14.46 -18.02 3.90
N ARG A 77 14.79 -18.24 5.15
CA ARG A 77 13.90 -17.94 6.28
C ARG A 77 13.66 -16.45 6.44
N THR A 78 14.72 -15.67 6.31
CA THR A 78 14.65 -14.20 6.39
C THR A 78 13.77 -13.63 5.28
N LEU A 79 13.99 -14.05 4.04
CA LEU A 79 13.18 -13.62 2.89
C LEU A 79 11.71 -14.06 3.03
N ASN A 80 11.45 -15.28 3.46
CA ASN A 80 10.10 -15.76 3.70
C ASN A 80 9.38 -14.96 4.79
N LYS A 81 10.07 -14.63 5.89
CA LYS A 81 9.51 -13.80 6.96
C LYS A 81 9.24 -12.38 6.48
N TYR A 82 10.16 -11.80 5.71
CA TYR A 82 10.01 -10.49 5.09
C TYR A 82 8.73 -10.42 4.25
N ILE A 83 8.61 -11.33 3.25
CA ILE A 83 7.49 -11.28 2.31
C ILE A 83 6.13 -11.57 2.96
N LYS A 84 6.08 -12.52 3.90
CA LYS A 84 4.85 -12.81 4.67
C LYS A 84 4.41 -11.61 5.52
N THR A 85 5.37 -10.92 6.14
CA THR A 85 5.06 -9.72 6.93
C THR A 85 4.58 -8.60 6.01
N LEU A 86 5.19 -8.41 4.85
CA LEU A 86 4.77 -7.46 3.84
C LEU A 86 3.33 -7.75 3.37
N SER A 87 3.04 -8.99 3.01
CA SER A 87 1.70 -9.39 2.55
C SER A 87 0.63 -9.16 3.63
N ASN A 88 0.93 -9.49 4.89
CA ASN A 88 0.01 -9.22 5.99
C ASN A 88 -0.17 -7.71 6.24
N PHE A 89 0.89 -6.91 6.16
CA PHE A 89 0.80 -5.47 6.31
C PHE A 89 -0.05 -4.84 5.19
N THR A 90 0.13 -5.26 3.94
CA THR A 90 -0.73 -4.78 2.85
C THR A 90 -2.19 -5.22 3.02
N LYS A 91 -2.45 -6.42 3.55
CA LYS A 91 -3.80 -6.84 3.93
C LYS A 91 -4.40 -5.95 5.04
N ASP A 92 -3.60 -5.53 6.01
CA ASP A 92 -4.03 -4.58 7.05
C ASP A 92 -4.40 -3.21 6.46
N LEU A 93 -3.62 -2.70 5.50
CA LEU A 93 -3.91 -1.47 4.77
C LEU A 93 -5.21 -1.58 3.97
N LEU A 94 -5.36 -2.65 3.18
CA LEU A 94 -6.54 -2.93 2.36
C LEU A 94 -7.83 -3.06 3.19
N ASN A 95 -7.72 -3.49 4.44
CA ASN A 95 -8.85 -3.69 5.36
C ASN A 95 -8.95 -2.63 6.45
N CYS A 96 -8.22 -1.52 6.35
CA CYS A 96 -8.22 -0.39 7.30
C CYS A 96 -8.00 -0.85 8.76
N ARG A 97 -7.04 -1.76 9.01
CA ARG A 97 -6.72 -2.26 10.35
C ARG A 97 -5.88 -1.27 11.17
N GLY A 98 -6.42 -0.11 11.47
CA GLY A 98 -5.72 1.02 12.08
C GLY A 98 -4.87 0.69 13.32
N LYS A 99 -5.32 -0.21 14.21
CA LYS A 99 -4.53 -0.64 15.38
C LYS A 99 -3.25 -1.37 14.98
N ALA A 100 -3.32 -2.30 14.01
CA ALA A 100 -2.18 -3.05 13.52
C ALA A 100 -1.18 -2.09 12.82
N ILE A 101 -1.70 -1.22 11.93
CA ILE A 101 -0.90 -0.23 11.20
C ILE A 101 -0.19 0.72 12.17
N ARG A 102 -0.93 1.31 13.12
CA ARG A 102 -0.38 2.26 14.08
C ARG A 102 0.69 1.65 14.97
N SER A 103 0.63 0.34 15.25
CA SER A 103 1.62 -0.33 16.10
C SER A 103 3.06 -0.26 15.57
N GLY A 104 3.27 -0.07 14.27
CA GLY A 104 4.57 -0.07 13.61
C GLY A 104 5.29 -1.43 13.59
N LYS A 105 4.72 -2.47 14.21
CA LYS A 105 5.38 -3.79 14.37
C LYS A 105 5.72 -4.45 13.04
N ALA A 106 4.82 -4.40 12.07
CA ALA A 106 5.07 -4.94 10.74
C ALA A 106 6.22 -4.22 10.05
N ILE A 107 6.24 -2.90 10.08
CA ILE A 107 7.31 -2.07 9.51
C ILE A 107 8.65 -2.36 10.18
N ASN A 108 8.68 -2.45 11.52
CA ASN A 108 9.88 -2.84 12.24
C ASN A 108 10.43 -4.21 11.79
N THR A 109 9.54 -5.19 11.63
CA THR A 109 9.92 -6.52 11.15
C THR A 109 10.45 -6.45 9.72
N ILE A 110 9.73 -5.80 8.79
CA ILE A 110 10.14 -5.65 7.40
C ILE A 110 11.52 -4.98 7.32
N SER A 111 11.73 -3.85 8.00
CA SER A 111 12.99 -3.12 8.02
C SER A 111 14.14 -3.94 8.64
N THR A 112 13.84 -4.73 9.67
CA THR A 112 14.83 -5.59 10.33
C THR A 112 15.23 -6.74 9.42
N GLU A 113 14.28 -7.42 8.81
CA GLU A 113 14.58 -8.55 7.91
C GLU A 113 15.24 -8.07 6.61
N ALA A 114 14.85 -6.90 6.08
CA ALA A 114 15.51 -6.31 4.91
C ALA A 114 17.02 -6.11 5.13
N LYS A 115 17.42 -5.64 6.33
CA LYS A 115 18.84 -5.45 6.69
C LYS A 115 19.59 -6.77 6.89
N ARG A 116 18.88 -7.88 7.13
CA ARG A 116 19.47 -9.20 7.33
C ARG A 116 19.62 -10.00 6.04
N ILE A 117 18.99 -9.55 4.94
CA ILE A 117 19.14 -10.20 3.64
C ILE A 117 20.53 -9.82 3.09
N GLU A 118 21.54 -10.62 3.41
CA GLU A 118 22.91 -10.44 2.90
C GLU A 118 23.02 -10.90 1.45
N LYS A 119 22.35 -12.01 1.14
CA LYS A 119 22.32 -12.58 -0.20
C LYS A 119 20.88 -12.76 -0.65
N VAL A 120 20.53 -12.12 -1.76
CA VAL A 120 19.21 -12.34 -2.38
C VAL A 120 19.23 -13.67 -3.12
N ILE A 121 18.58 -14.69 -2.55
CA ILE A 121 18.56 -16.07 -3.07
C ILE A 121 17.76 -16.16 -4.37
N ILE A 122 16.80 -15.25 -4.54
CA ILE A 122 15.97 -15.15 -5.73
C ILE A 122 16.41 -13.89 -6.48
N PRO A 123 17.23 -13.99 -7.54
CA PRO A 123 17.81 -12.83 -8.21
C PRO A 123 16.77 -11.82 -8.71
N ALA A 124 15.59 -12.27 -9.16
CA ALA A 124 14.49 -11.40 -9.60
C ALA A 124 13.95 -10.50 -8.49
N MET A 125 14.12 -10.87 -7.21
CA MET A 125 13.65 -10.07 -6.07
C MET A 125 14.54 -8.87 -5.75
N ALA A 126 15.81 -8.85 -6.13
CA ALA A 126 16.73 -7.78 -5.73
C ALA A 126 16.22 -6.37 -6.09
N PRO A 127 15.86 -6.06 -7.34
CA PRO A 127 15.33 -4.75 -7.70
C PRO A 127 13.95 -4.47 -7.10
N ILE A 128 13.18 -5.53 -6.80
CA ILE A 128 11.84 -5.42 -6.21
C ILE A 128 11.94 -5.05 -4.74
N LEU A 129 12.87 -5.66 -3.99
CA LEU A 129 13.09 -5.37 -2.56
C LEU A 129 13.44 -3.90 -2.33
N GLU A 130 14.30 -3.32 -3.17
CA GLU A 130 14.65 -1.90 -3.08
C GLU A 130 13.41 -1.01 -3.22
N LYS A 131 12.60 -1.25 -4.25
CA LYS A 131 11.37 -0.48 -4.49
C LYS A 131 10.32 -0.68 -3.38
N ILE A 132 10.18 -1.89 -2.85
CA ILE A 132 9.29 -2.18 -1.72
C ILE A 132 9.74 -1.38 -0.50
N ASN A 133 11.02 -1.46 -0.14
CA ASN A 133 11.57 -0.77 1.02
C ASN A 133 11.35 0.75 0.89
N HIS A 134 11.66 1.32 -0.28
CA HIS A 134 11.44 2.74 -0.54
C HIS A 134 9.95 3.14 -0.38
N SER A 135 9.01 2.32 -0.85
CA SER A 135 7.57 2.60 -0.72
C SER A 135 7.07 2.61 0.73
N LEU A 136 7.83 2.02 1.65
CA LEU A 136 7.47 1.89 3.07
C LEU A 136 8.27 2.82 4.00
N GLU A 137 9.24 3.58 3.48
CA GLU A 137 10.10 4.47 4.28
C GLU A 137 9.34 5.56 5.05
N ILE A 138 8.15 5.93 4.58
CA ILE A 138 7.30 6.91 5.26
C ILE A 138 6.80 6.41 6.62
N PHE A 139 6.68 5.10 6.82
CA PHE A 139 6.12 4.53 8.05
C PHE A 139 7.16 4.46 9.16
N LEU A 140 6.71 4.75 10.38
CA LEU A 140 7.52 4.65 11.59
C LEU A 140 7.53 3.20 12.11
N PRO A 141 8.71 2.63 12.43
CA PRO A 141 8.84 1.23 12.88
C PRO A 141 8.48 1.04 14.37
N TYR A 142 7.69 1.93 14.94
CA TYR A 142 7.21 1.91 16.33
C TYR A 142 5.79 2.44 16.40
N GLU A 143 5.15 2.26 17.56
CA GLU A 143 3.79 2.73 17.74
C GLU A 143 3.70 4.25 17.68
N HIS A 144 2.98 4.73 16.68
CA HIS A 144 2.74 6.17 16.49
C HIS A 144 1.45 6.42 15.71
N VAL A 145 0.70 7.45 16.13
CA VAL A 145 -0.56 7.80 15.47
C VAL A 145 -0.36 8.25 14.02
N PHE A 146 0.78 8.81 13.69
CA PHE A 146 1.08 9.27 12.32
C PHE A 146 1.18 8.12 11.30
N ASN A 147 1.45 6.89 11.73
CA ASN A 147 1.35 5.72 10.85
C ASN A 147 -0.04 5.57 10.20
N GLY A 148 -1.10 6.04 10.86
CA GLY A 148 -2.43 6.08 10.26
C GLY A 148 -2.58 7.13 9.16
N PHE A 149 -1.95 8.29 9.29
CA PHE A 149 -1.92 9.29 8.22
C PHE A 149 -1.05 8.84 7.04
N TYR A 150 0.11 8.23 7.32
CA TYR A 150 0.96 7.62 6.29
C TYR A 150 0.24 6.49 5.55
N ALA A 151 -0.56 5.69 6.26
CA ALA A 151 -1.39 4.66 5.64
C ALA A 151 -2.45 5.26 4.70
N ALA A 152 -3.09 6.37 5.09
CA ALA A 152 -4.05 7.05 4.23
C ALA A 152 -3.37 7.59 2.94
N GLN A 153 -2.19 8.19 3.05
CA GLN A 153 -1.40 8.64 1.90
C GLN A 153 -0.96 7.47 1.03
N TRP A 154 -0.44 6.40 1.65
CA TRP A 154 -0.02 5.20 0.94
C TRP A 154 -1.19 4.56 0.17
N CYS A 155 -2.37 4.45 0.79
CA CYS A 155 -3.58 3.96 0.13
C CYS A 155 -3.97 4.86 -1.06
N PHE A 156 -3.90 6.18 -0.91
CA PHE A 156 -4.19 7.11 -1.99
C PHE A 156 -3.24 6.93 -3.17
N ASN A 157 -1.93 6.84 -2.92
CA ASN A 157 -0.91 6.65 -3.94
C ASN A 157 -1.08 5.30 -4.69
N ASN A 158 -1.64 4.30 -4.02
CA ASN A 158 -1.97 2.99 -4.63
C ASN A 158 -3.40 2.91 -5.16
N GLN A 159 -4.08 4.04 -5.38
CA GLN A 159 -5.45 4.15 -5.94
C GLN A 159 -6.54 3.45 -5.07
N LEU A 160 -6.25 3.22 -3.81
CA LEU A 160 -7.17 2.64 -2.82
C LEU A 160 -7.96 3.76 -2.14
N TYR A 161 -8.76 4.49 -2.91
CA TYR A 161 -9.36 5.76 -2.49
C TYR A 161 -10.34 5.62 -1.32
N GLN A 162 -11.16 4.56 -1.31
CA GLN A 162 -12.08 4.31 -0.18
C GLN A 162 -11.32 4.01 1.11
N GLN A 163 -10.24 3.25 1.03
CA GLN A 163 -9.35 2.96 2.16
C GLN A 163 -8.64 4.23 2.63
N ALA A 164 -8.15 5.04 1.68
CA ALA A 164 -7.48 6.30 1.98
C ALA A 164 -8.38 7.23 2.81
N ILE A 165 -9.60 7.50 2.33
CA ILE A 165 -10.52 8.43 3.02
C ILE A 165 -11.02 7.87 4.35
N THR A 166 -11.29 6.56 4.42
CA THR A 166 -11.71 5.89 5.65
C THR A 166 -10.61 5.96 6.71
N THR A 167 -9.37 5.62 6.33
CA THR A 167 -8.23 5.64 7.23
C THR A 167 -7.91 7.06 7.70
N LEU A 168 -8.01 8.06 6.80
CA LEU A 168 -7.81 9.46 7.14
C LEU A 168 -8.79 9.93 8.22
N GLN A 169 -10.09 9.70 8.00
CA GLN A 169 -11.13 10.09 8.95
C GLN A 169 -10.95 9.43 10.32
N GLU A 170 -10.80 8.11 10.32
CA GLU A 170 -10.66 7.34 11.55
C GLU A 170 -9.38 7.71 12.31
N ASN A 171 -8.31 8.10 11.59
CA ASN A 171 -7.07 8.51 12.24
C ASN A 171 -7.13 9.93 12.80
N ILE A 172 -7.88 10.87 12.20
CA ILE A 172 -8.17 12.19 12.80
C ILE A 172 -8.88 11.99 14.16
N VAL A 173 -9.92 11.15 14.20
CA VAL A 173 -10.61 10.83 15.46
C VAL A 173 -9.66 10.18 16.46
N THR A 174 -8.85 9.22 16.02
CA THR A 174 -7.86 8.53 16.87
C THR A 174 -6.83 9.51 17.45
N TYR A 175 -6.33 10.43 16.63
CA TYR A 175 -5.40 11.48 17.08
C TYR A 175 -6.01 12.31 18.20
N ILE A 176 -7.22 12.82 18.02
CA ILE A 176 -7.91 13.63 19.04
C ILE A 176 -8.18 12.83 20.31
N CYS A 177 -8.63 11.57 20.18
CA CYS A 177 -8.81 10.69 21.34
C CYS A 177 -7.52 10.56 22.16
N LEU A 178 -6.39 10.29 21.50
CA LEU A 178 -5.09 10.14 22.17
C LEU A 178 -4.66 11.43 22.88
N GLN A 179 -4.82 12.60 22.24
CA GLN A 179 -4.46 13.89 22.82
C GLN A 179 -5.32 14.23 24.04
N LYS A 180 -6.58 13.79 24.04
CA LYS A 180 -7.53 14.01 25.12
C LYS A 180 -7.61 12.84 26.12
N LYS A 181 -6.70 11.86 26.02
CA LYS A 181 -6.63 10.67 26.87
C LYS A 181 -7.94 9.85 26.88
N LEU A 182 -8.67 9.88 25.77
CA LEU A 182 -9.83 9.04 25.55
C LEU A 182 -9.41 7.65 25.10
N ASP A 183 -10.17 6.62 25.51
CA ASP A 183 -9.90 5.25 25.07
C ASP A 183 -10.28 5.08 23.61
N ILE A 184 -9.26 4.93 22.75
CA ILE A 184 -9.42 4.73 21.32
C ILE A 184 -10.10 3.42 20.92
N SER A 185 -10.19 2.45 21.83
CA SER A 185 -10.91 1.19 21.62
C SER A 185 -12.38 1.26 22.05
N ASN A 186 -12.75 2.30 22.79
CA ASN A 186 -14.12 2.53 23.25
C ASN A 186 -14.92 3.32 22.19
N ILE A 187 -15.89 2.66 21.57
CA ILE A 187 -16.73 3.24 20.52
C ILE A 187 -17.45 4.51 21.03
N ALA A 188 -17.97 4.49 22.25
CA ALA A 188 -18.70 5.63 22.80
C ALA A 188 -17.79 6.86 22.96
N GLN A 189 -16.53 6.67 23.39
CA GLN A 189 -15.57 7.78 23.51
C GLN A 189 -15.13 8.32 22.13
N ARG A 190 -14.98 7.46 21.14
CA ARG A 190 -14.74 7.92 19.75
C ARG A 190 -15.92 8.73 19.20
N GLU A 191 -17.14 8.30 19.52
CA GLU A 191 -18.35 8.97 19.07
C GLU A 191 -18.50 10.37 19.66
N VAL A 192 -17.99 10.61 20.88
CA VAL A 192 -17.96 11.96 21.48
C VAL A 192 -17.13 12.93 20.59
N VAL A 193 -16.04 12.48 19.99
CA VAL A 193 -15.24 13.30 19.07
C VAL A 193 -16.04 13.62 17.79
N ASN A 194 -16.74 12.65 17.21
CA ASN A 194 -17.62 12.86 16.06
C ASN A 194 -18.73 13.87 16.37
N LYS A 195 -19.34 13.77 17.55
CA LYS A 195 -20.36 14.72 18.03
C LYS A 195 -19.79 16.11 18.17
N ALA A 196 -18.60 16.27 18.77
CA ALA A 196 -17.98 17.57 18.93
C ALA A 196 -17.71 18.24 17.59
N PHE A 197 -17.26 17.51 16.56
CA PHE A 197 -17.14 18.04 15.21
C PHE A 197 -18.49 18.51 14.65
N ASN A 198 -19.54 17.69 14.79
CA ASN A 198 -20.89 18.04 14.30
C ASN A 198 -21.46 19.27 15.02
N ILE A 199 -21.29 19.35 16.35
CA ILE A 199 -21.72 20.49 17.15
C ILE A 199 -20.99 21.76 16.70
N TYR A 200 -19.67 21.71 16.54
CA TYR A 200 -18.88 22.83 16.09
C TYR A 200 -19.29 23.31 14.70
N LEU A 201 -19.41 22.40 13.74
CA LEU A 201 -19.72 22.71 12.33
C LEU A 201 -21.14 23.30 12.16
N ASN A 202 -22.11 22.84 12.96
CA ASN A 202 -23.49 23.28 12.88
C ASN A 202 -23.82 24.40 13.89
N ASN A 203 -22.84 24.85 14.68
CA ASN A 203 -23.05 25.82 15.77
C ASN A 203 -24.23 25.43 16.68
N THR A 204 -24.32 24.14 17.02
CA THR A 204 -25.45 23.59 17.77
C THR A 204 -25.41 24.08 19.21
N GLN A 205 -26.51 24.66 19.70
CA GLN A 205 -26.61 25.15 21.07
C GLN A 205 -26.59 24.00 22.08
N GLU A 206 -26.07 24.26 23.28
CA GLU A 206 -25.82 23.23 24.31
C GLU A 206 -27.10 22.46 24.71
N GLU A 207 -28.23 23.11 24.71
CA GLU A 207 -29.54 22.52 25.03
C GLU A 207 -30.01 21.48 23.99
N GLN A 208 -29.46 21.54 22.80
CA GLN A 208 -29.80 20.64 21.66
C GLN A 208 -28.83 19.47 21.51
N TRP A 209 -27.80 19.36 22.38
CA TRP A 209 -26.83 18.29 22.28
C TRP A 209 -27.44 16.93 22.58
N LYS A 210 -27.29 15.99 21.64
CA LYS A 210 -27.76 14.60 21.78
C LYS A 210 -26.71 13.79 22.54
N LEU A 211 -26.84 13.69 23.87
CA LEU A 211 -25.95 12.93 24.73
C LEU A 211 -26.36 11.45 24.74
N SER A 212 -25.38 10.53 24.72
CA SER A 212 -25.58 9.07 24.69
C SER A 212 -25.48 8.42 26.07
N GLY A 213 -25.06 9.14 27.11
CA GLY A 213 -24.92 8.63 28.46
C GLY A 213 -26.22 8.01 28.97
N LYS A 214 -26.13 6.80 29.57
CA LYS A 214 -27.28 6.04 30.10
C LYS A 214 -27.86 6.62 31.38
N ASN A 215 -27.05 7.33 32.16
CA ASN A 215 -27.43 8.01 33.38
C ASN A 215 -26.94 9.46 33.36
N GLU A 216 -27.33 10.23 34.36
CA GLU A 216 -27.02 11.65 34.44
C GLU A 216 -25.51 11.91 34.60
N GLU A 217 -24.82 11.13 35.40
CA GLU A 217 -23.37 11.24 35.58
C GLU A 217 -22.61 11.05 34.24
N GLN A 218 -22.95 10.02 33.47
CA GLN A 218 -22.37 9.78 32.14
C GLN A 218 -22.66 10.91 31.17
N ARG A 219 -23.88 11.47 31.18
CA ARG A 219 -24.25 12.61 30.34
C ARG A 219 -23.49 13.87 30.73
N LEU A 220 -23.31 14.14 32.04
CA LEU A 220 -22.51 15.26 32.49
C LEU A 220 -21.04 15.10 32.10
N SER A 221 -20.48 13.92 32.24
CA SER A 221 -19.10 13.60 31.79
C SER A 221 -18.94 13.77 30.27
N GLU A 222 -19.88 13.23 29.50
CA GLU A 222 -19.89 13.39 28.03
C GLU A 222 -19.98 14.86 27.64
N LYS A 223 -20.85 15.62 28.26
CA LYS A 223 -21.04 17.06 28.06
C LYS A 223 -19.78 17.84 28.35
N GLN A 224 -19.11 17.56 29.48
CA GLN A 224 -17.85 18.17 29.84
C GLN A 224 -16.77 17.87 28.80
N THR A 225 -16.64 16.61 28.36
CA THR A 225 -15.71 16.22 27.30
C THR A 225 -15.97 16.94 26.00
N ILE A 226 -17.24 17.11 25.60
CA ILE A 226 -17.58 17.87 24.39
C ILE A 226 -17.12 19.31 24.52
N LYS A 227 -17.34 19.98 25.66
CA LYS A 227 -16.88 21.36 25.91
C LYS A 227 -15.36 21.48 25.73
N GLU A 228 -14.60 20.58 26.33
CA GLU A 228 -13.14 20.54 26.22
C GLU A 228 -12.65 20.29 24.79
N LEU A 229 -13.42 19.52 24.01
CA LEU A 229 -13.15 19.28 22.59
C LEU A 229 -13.47 20.50 21.74
N LEU A 230 -14.55 21.22 22.03
CA LEU A 230 -14.94 22.44 21.33
C LEU A 230 -13.93 23.58 21.54
N ASP A 231 -13.22 23.59 22.67
CA ASP A 231 -12.14 24.55 22.93
C ASP A 231 -10.80 24.11 22.32
N TYR A 232 -10.70 22.88 21.85
CA TYR A 232 -9.46 22.33 21.33
C TYR A 232 -9.16 22.87 19.91
N SER A 233 -8.02 23.54 19.74
CA SER A 233 -7.63 24.17 18.49
C SER A 233 -7.60 23.19 17.31
N VAL A 234 -7.07 21.98 17.52
CA VAL A 234 -6.97 20.94 16.45
C VAL A 234 -8.36 20.58 15.91
N LEU A 235 -9.37 20.48 16.78
CA LEU A 235 -10.74 20.20 16.34
C LEU A 235 -11.26 21.33 15.46
N LYS A 236 -11.05 22.58 15.86
CA LYS A 236 -11.47 23.76 15.10
C LYS A 236 -10.78 23.83 13.74
N GLU A 237 -9.46 23.68 13.72
CA GLU A 237 -8.62 23.75 12.52
C GLU A 237 -8.96 22.62 11.51
N LEU A 238 -9.19 21.41 11.99
CA LEU A 238 -9.50 20.26 11.15
C LEU A 238 -10.99 20.10 10.83
N SER A 239 -11.89 20.94 11.38
CA SER A 239 -13.34 20.77 11.25
C SER A 239 -13.82 20.75 9.80
N SER A 240 -13.37 21.67 8.95
CA SER A 240 -13.72 21.71 7.53
C SER A 240 -13.18 20.50 6.77
N THR A 241 -11.97 20.06 7.11
CA THR A 241 -11.35 18.85 6.55
C THR A 241 -12.14 17.62 6.94
N PHE A 242 -12.51 17.51 8.22
CA PHE A 242 -13.29 16.39 8.75
C PHE A 242 -14.67 16.29 8.09
N LEU A 243 -15.36 17.42 7.88
CA LEU A 243 -16.66 17.44 7.20
C LEU A 243 -16.58 16.88 5.79
N VAL A 244 -15.64 17.39 4.99
CA VAL A 244 -15.48 16.92 3.60
C VAL A 244 -15.07 15.43 3.59
N THR A 245 -14.18 15.02 4.49
CA THR A 245 -13.76 13.62 4.64
C THR A 245 -14.95 12.72 4.95
N THR A 246 -15.83 13.13 5.88
CA THR A 246 -17.05 12.40 6.24
C THR A 246 -18.00 12.27 5.06
N ASN A 247 -18.26 13.36 4.35
CA ASN A 247 -19.16 13.36 3.19
C ASN A 247 -18.62 12.50 2.04
N THR A 248 -17.32 12.61 1.74
CA THR A 248 -16.64 11.80 0.72
C THR A 248 -16.68 10.31 1.07
N ARG A 249 -16.37 9.94 2.33
CA ARG A 249 -16.47 8.56 2.79
C ARG A 249 -17.90 8.01 2.68
N ASN A 250 -18.90 8.80 3.05
CA ASN A 250 -20.30 8.39 2.97
C ASN A 250 -20.73 8.20 1.52
N ASP A 251 -20.29 9.03 0.58
CA ASP A 251 -20.55 8.86 -0.85
C ASP A 251 -20.01 7.50 -1.34
N TYR A 252 -18.76 7.15 -0.99
CA TYR A 252 -18.21 5.81 -1.28
C TYR A 252 -19.00 4.67 -0.63
N ASN A 253 -19.37 4.82 0.65
CA ASN A 253 -20.05 3.76 1.40
C ASN A 253 -21.48 3.50 0.88
N HIS A 254 -22.12 4.52 0.35
CA HIS A 254 -23.45 4.43 -0.26
C HIS A 254 -23.40 4.21 -1.78
N ALA A 255 -22.24 3.90 -2.34
CA ALA A 255 -22.05 3.63 -3.77
C ALA A 255 -22.58 4.75 -4.71
N GLY A 256 -22.59 6.00 -4.23
CA GLY A 256 -23.15 7.12 -4.96
C GLY A 256 -24.68 7.14 -5.03
N GLU A 257 -25.39 6.27 -4.29
CA GLU A 257 -26.85 6.22 -4.25
C GLU A 257 -27.39 7.38 -3.39
N ASN A 258 -27.29 8.58 -3.94
CA ASN A 258 -27.85 9.81 -3.38
C ASN A 258 -28.37 10.72 -4.52
N PRO A 259 -29.22 11.71 -4.23
CA PRO A 259 -29.83 12.56 -5.25
C PRO A 259 -28.81 13.34 -6.12
N ASN A 260 -27.63 13.61 -5.59
CA ASN A 260 -26.56 14.34 -6.26
C ASN A 260 -25.20 13.70 -6.02
N PRO A 261 -24.92 12.54 -6.64
CA PRO A 261 -23.66 11.82 -6.43
C PRO A 261 -22.47 12.61 -6.94
N THR A 262 -21.39 12.56 -6.21
CA THR A 262 -20.15 13.25 -6.61
C THR A 262 -19.47 12.46 -7.73
N LYS A 263 -19.05 13.14 -8.81
CA LYS A 263 -18.28 12.50 -9.89
C LYS A 263 -16.98 11.90 -9.35
N ALA A 264 -16.58 10.73 -9.85
CA ALA A 264 -15.42 9.98 -9.38
C ALA A 264 -14.14 10.84 -9.31
N GLN A 265 -13.82 11.60 -10.36
CA GLN A 265 -12.63 12.47 -10.35
C GLN A 265 -12.68 13.56 -9.26
N LYS A 266 -13.87 14.07 -8.96
CA LYS A 266 -14.03 15.07 -7.89
C LYS A 266 -13.82 14.44 -6.51
N LEU A 267 -14.27 13.18 -6.30
CA LEU A 267 -13.99 12.43 -5.07
C LEU A 267 -12.48 12.24 -4.87
N ILE A 268 -11.76 11.82 -5.92
CA ILE A 268 -10.29 11.66 -5.89
C ILE A 268 -9.61 12.98 -5.52
N ASN A 269 -9.97 14.07 -6.17
CA ASN A 269 -9.41 15.39 -5.89
C ASN A 269 -9.70 15.84 -4.44
N GLN A 270 -10.89 15.57 -3.93
CA GLN A 270 -11.24 15.88 -2.54
C GLN A 270 -10.37 15.12 -1.53
N ILE A 271 -10.06 13.85 -1.81
CA ILE A 271 -9.17 13.05 -0.95
C ILE A 271 -7.75 13.63 -0.95
N ASP A 272 -7.21 13.92 -2.13
CA ASP A 272 -5.88 14.52 -2.28
C ASP A 272 -5.75 15.84 -1.51
N GLU A 273 -6.71 16.74 -1.70
CA GLU A 273 -6.74 18.03 -0.98
C GLU A 273 -6.82 17.85 0.55
N ARG A 274 -7.59 16.86 1.04
CA ARG A 274 -7.71 16.62 2.50
C ARG A 274 -6.46 16.02 3.07
N LEU A 275 -5.82 15.09 2.35
CA LEU A 275 -4.51 14.56 2.72
C LEU A 275 -3.47 15.68 2.81
N LYS A 276 -3.34 16.51 1.78
CA LYS A 276 -2.40 17.64 1.78
C LYS A 276 -2.62 18.56 2.98
N LYS A 277 -3.87 18.96 3.26
CA LYS A 277 -4.19 19.81 4.41
C LYS A 277 -3.81 19.17 5.75
N VAL A 278 -4.04 17.88 5.94
CA VAL A 278 -3.67 17.17 7.17
C VAL A 278 -2.15 17.08 7.30
N PHE A 279 -1.45 16.76 6.20
CA PHE A 279 0.01 16.67 6.19
C PHE A 279 0.67 18.04 6.45
N GLU A 280 0.16 19.10 5.85
CA GLU A 280 0.59 20.48 6.14
C GLU A 280 0.34 20.84 7.60
N TYR A 281 -0.85 20.57 8.11
CA TYR A 281 -1.22 20.90 9.49
C TYR A 281 -0.29 20.25 10.52
N PHE A 282 0.06 18.98 10.31
CA PHE A 282 0.95 18.22 11.21
C PHE A 282 2.43 18.31 10.83
N ASN A 283 2.76 19.09 9.80
CA ASN A 283 4.13 19.18 9.24
C ASN A 283 4.73 17.80 8.93
N LEU A 284 3.93 16.92 8.29
CA LEU A 284 4.35 15.58 7.92
C LEU A 284 5.08 15.57 6.58
N PRO A 285 6.09 14.68 6.41
CA PRO A 285 6.75 14.50 5.13
C PRO A 285 5.75 13.97 4.09
N GLN A 286 5.69 14.63 2.93
CA GLN A 286 4.89 14.18 1.80
C GLN A 286 5.73 13.27 0.91
N VAL A 287 5.19 12.11 0.53
CA VAL A 287 5.78 11.28 -0.53
C VAL A 287 5.13 11.71 -1.85
N PRO A 288 5.90 12.26 -2.80
CA PRO A 288 5.37 12.62 -4.10
C PRO A 288 4.75 11.39 -4.79
N SER A 289 3.55 11.53 -5.33
CA SER A 289 2.88 10.47 -6.10
C SER A 289 3.67 10.04 -7.35
N GLU A 290 4.50 10.92 -7.87
CA GLU A 290 5.33 10.69 -9.06
C GLU A 290 6.42 9.64 -8.86
N THR A 291 6.91 9.40 -7.64
CA THR A 291 7.96 8.41 -7.38
C THR A 291 7.49 6.95 -7.49
N LEU A 292 6.18 6.70 -7.40
CA LEU A 292 5.61 5.37 -7.55
C LEU A 292 5.17 5.05 -8.99
N HIS A 293 4.88 6.07 -9.79
CA HIS A 293 4.35 5.92 -11.16
C HIS A 293 5.31 6.35 -12.28
N SER A 294 6.49 6.89 -11.94
CA SER A 294 7.53 7.22 -12.91
C SER A 294 8.28 5.96 -13.37
N HIS A 295 7.55 5.05 -14.00
CA HIS A 295 8.19 4.04 -14.82
C HIS A 295 8.29 4.57 -16.27
N PRO A 296 9.46 4.49 -16.89
CA PRO A 296 9.48 4.55 -18.35
C PRO A 296 8.54 3.45 -18.85
N HIS A 297 7.61 3.82 -19.70
CA HIS A 297 6.71 2.87 -20.38
C HIS A 297 7.55 1.67 -20.86
N PRO A 298 7.13 0.41 -20.66
CA PRO A 298 7.92 -0.76 -21.06
C PRO A 298 8.29 -0.78 -22.55
N GLN A 299 7.72 0.11 -23.35
CA GLN A 299 8.02 0.24 -24.78
C GLN A 299 9.34 0.97 -25.11
N SER A 300 10.03 1.58 -24.13
CA SER A 300 11.24 2.39 -24.46
C SER A 300 12.58 1.77 -24.06
N THR A 301 12.65 0.59 -23.47
CA THR A 301 13.93 0.03 -22.99
C THR A 301 14.21 -1.42 -23.41
N LEU A 302 13.44 -2.00 -24.34
CA LEU A 302 13.75 -3.29 -24.95
C LEU A 302 14.18 -3.17 -26.42
N PHE A 303 14.68 -2.02 -26.83
CA PHE A 303 15.57 -1.95 -27.98
C PHE A 303 16.99 -2.23 -27.48
N ILE A 304 17.33 -3.52 -27.39
CA ILE A 304 18.72 -3.95 -27.50
C ILE A 304 19.23 -3.31 -28.80
N ASN A 305 20.18 -2.41 -28.64
CA ASN A 305 20.80 -1.70 -29.74
C ASN A 305 21.61 -2.73 -30.57
N LEU A 306 20.96 -3.36 -31.56
CA LEU A 306 21.56 -4.28 -32.55
C LEU A 306 22.30 -3.52 -33.69
N SER A 307 22.62 -2.24 -33.48
CA SER A 307 23.20 -1.39 -34.49
C SER A 307 24.73 -1.41 -34.57
N ASN A 308 25.41 -2.42 -34.01
CA ASN A 308 26.87 -2.58 -34.19
C ASN A 308 27.25 -3.97 -34.72
N HIS A 309 26.70 -4.35 -35.89
CA HIS A 309 27.35 -5.35 -36.73
C HIS A 309 27.29 -4.89 -38.19
N PRO A 310 28.39 -5.05 -38.97
CA PRO A 310 28.47 -4.54 -40.32
C PRO A 310 27.54 -5.29 -41.27
N SER A 311 26.89 -4.52 -42.11
CA SER A 311 26.00 -4.94 -43.17
C SER A 311 26.56 -6.12 -44.00
N SER A 312 25.96 -7.31 -43.86
CA SER A 312 26.00 -8.33 -44.90
C SER A 312 24.65 -8.34 -45.62
N THR A 313 24.69 -7.95 -46.85
CA THR A 313 23.58 -7.94 -47.82
C THR A 313 22.94 -9.31 -47.94
N TRP A 314 21.69 -9.40 -47.52
CA TRP A 314 20.85 -10.58 -47.74
C TRP A 314 20.21 -10.48 -49.11
N GLN A 315 20.52 -11.39 -50.04
CA GLN A 315 19.74 -11.66 -51.25
C GLN A 315 18.92 -12.93 -51.06
N PRO A 316 17.62 -12.94 -51.35
CA PRO A 316 16.83 -14.16 -51.28
C PRO A 316 17.15 -15.06 -52.44
N ALA A 317 17.55 -16.32 -52.17
CA ALA A 317 17.64 -17.37 -53.19
C ALA A 317 16.21 -17.76 -53.59
N GLN A 318 15.93 -17.67 -54.88
CA GLN A 318 14.77 -18.29 -55.51
C GLN A 318 15.00 -19.83 -55.51
N LEU A 319 14.08 -20.56 -54.90
CA LEU A 319 13.44 -21.79 -55.38
C LEU A 319 12.37 -22.22 -54.37
#